data_eccad0fe4757088eb7de7f740c34b6a9
#
_entry.id   eccad0fe4757088eb7de7f740c34b6a9
#
_cell.length_a   1.000
_cell.length_b   1.000
_cell.length_c   1.000
_cell.angle_alpha   90.00
_cell.angle_beta   90.00
_cell.angle_gamma   90.00
#
_symmetry.space_group_name_H-M   'P 1'
#
loop_
_entity.id
_entity.type
_entity.pdbx_description
1 polymer ?
#
loop_
_entity_poly.entity_id
_entity_poly.type
_entity_poly.pdbx_seq_one_letter_code
_entity_poly.pdbx_strand_id
1 'polypeptide(L)'
;MNVIAIIPARGGSKRLSRKNIYPIWNHPLLAWSIKACKESKLISSVWVSTEDLEIKEIALKYGARVHNRDPDLSSDHVYKMEAVRSAVTFIDNLYEPPDIVISLQANSPEITGKILDEAIATFIENDRNELMSVGLDLMQNAAFRIMKNWYVFQKDLSTKSGVFVCDIHDVHTINDIRFIEKRSRRVFVP
;
A
#
# COMPACT_ATOMS: atom_id res chain seq x y z
N MET A 1 -15.36 -6.69 11.70
CA MET A 1 -13.89 -6.72 11.47
C MET A 1 -13.52 -5.46 10.71
N ASN A 2 -12.63 -4.66 11.27
CA ASN A 2 -12.18 -3.39 10.71
C ASN A 2 -10.82 -3.58 10.01
N VAL A 3 -10.81 -3.56 8.67
CA VAL A 3 -9.61 -3.74 7.85
C VAL A 3 -9.25 -2.39 7.22
N ILE A 4 -8.04 -1.90 7.45
CA ILE A 4 -7.58 -0.66 6.86
C ILE A 4 -6.36 -0.87 5.95
N ALA A 5 -6.26 -0.05 4.90
CA ALA A 5 -5.06 0.02 4.08
C ALA A 5 -4.31 1.34 4.35
N ILE A 6 -2.99 1.24 4.54
CA ILE A 6 -2.08 2.37 4.66
C ILE A 6 -1.13 2.36 3.47
N ILE A 7 -1.08 3.46 2.73
CA ILE A 7 -0.22 3.66 1.56
C ILE A 7 0.84 4.71 1.92
N PRO A 8 2.07 4.30 2.29
CA PRO A 8 3.15 5.25 2.51
C PRO A 8 3.62 5.83 1.17
N ALA A 9 3.47 7.15 1.00
CA ALA A 9 3.83 7.84 -0.23
C ALA A 9 4.59 9.14 0.10
N ARG A 10 5.92 9.14 -0.05
CA ARG A 10 6.75 10.32 0.17
C ARG A 10 6.96 11.11 -1.13
N GLY A 11 7.23 12.42 -1.01
CA GLY A 11 7.54 13.31 -2.14
C GLY A 11 8.92 13.05 -2.77
N GLY A 12 9.92 12.71 -1.95
CA GLY A 12 11.33 12.58 -2.32
C GLY A 12 11.70 11.25 -3.02
N SER A 13 11.26 11.03 -4.25
CA SER A 13 11.65 9.85 -5.04
C SER A 13 12.89 10.13 -5.88
N LYS A 14 13.97 9.33 -5.73
CA LYS A 14 15.28 9.57 -6.38
C LYS A 14 15.40 9.00 -7.81
N ARG A 15 14.94 7.77 -8.04
CA ARG A 15 15.08 7.07 -9.34
C ARG A 15 14.10 7.55 -10.41
N LEU A 16 12.92 7.97 -10.00
CA LEU A 16 11.91 8.59 -10.84
C LEU A 16 11.35 9.78 -10.05
N SER A 17 11.67 11.02 -10.47
CA SER A 17 11.21 12.23 -9.79
C SER A 17 9.69 12.22 -9.68
N ARG A 18 9.16 12.59 -8.51
CA ARG A 18 7.72 12.65 -8.25
C ARG A 18 6.98 11.33 -8.54
N LYS A 19 7.64 10.18 -8.36
CA LYS A 19 7.18 8.85 -8.75
C LYS A 19 5.72 8.56 -8.37
N ASN A 20 5.34 8.85 -7.13
CA ASN A 20 4.00 8.50 -6.62
C ASN A 20 2.85 9.24 -7.32
N ILE A 21 3.15 10.36 -7.94
CA ILE A 21 2.20 11.14 -8.73
C ILE A 21 2.50 11.12 -10.23
N TYR A 22 3.52 10.37 -10.66
CA TYR A 22 3.83 10.18 -12.07
C TYR A 22 2.63 9.52 -12.79
N PRO A 23 2.23 10.02 -13.98
CA PRO A 23 1.07 9.47 -14.67
C PRO A 23 1.34 8.10 -15.26
N ILE A 24 0.41 7.18 -15.07
CA ILE A 24 0.29 5.91 -15.76
C ILE A 24 -1.18 5.69 -16.12
N TRP A 25 -1.48 5.29 -17.36
CA TRP A 25 -2.85 5.17 -17.86
C TRP A 25 -3.71 6.41 -17.56
N ASN A 26 -3.12 7.60 -17.74
CA ASN A 26 -3.71 8.94 -17.54
C ASN A 26 -4.08 9.28 -16.08
N HIS A 27 -3.63 8.53 -15.08
CA HIS A 27 -3.85 8.84 -13.67
C HIS A 27 -2.55 8.78 -12.88
N PRO A 28 -2.43 9.52 -11.76
CA PRO A 28 -1.26 9.40 -10.88
C PRO A 28 -1.06 7.96 -10.41
N LEU A 29 0.19 7.52 -10.32
CA LEU A 29 0.54 6.16 -9.90
C LEU A 29 -0.14 5.75 -8.58
N LEU A 30 -0.12 6.64 -7.58
CA LEU A 30 -0.78 6.45 -6.28
C LEU A 30 -2.29 6.19 -6.42
N ALA A 31 -2.95 6.82 -7.41
CA ALA A 31 -4.40 6.71 -7.58
C ALA A 31 -4.84 5.25 -7.84
N TRP A 32 -4.00 4.43 -8.46
CA TRP A 32 -4.30 3.03 -8.74
C TRP A 32 -4.32 2.17 -7.48
N SER A 33 -3.41 2.44 -6.54
CA SER A 33 -3.41 1.77 -5.23
C SER A 33 -4.63 2.18 -4.39
N ILE A 34 -4.98 3.47 -4.40
CA ILE A 34 -6.21 3.95 -3.73
C ILE A 34 -7.44 3.29 -4.35
N LYS A 35 -7.53 3.26 -5.68
CA LYS A 35 -8.64 2.62 -6.40
C LYS A 35 -8.77 1.14 -6.03
N ALA A 36 -7.67 0.40 -6.01
CA ALA A 36 -7.70 -1.01 -5.62
C ALA A 36 -8.26 -1.22 -4.21
N CYS A 37 -7.87 -0.36 -3.24
CA CYS A 37 -8.43 -0.42 -1.89
C CYS A 37 -9.92 -0.11 -1.87
N LYS A 38 -10.40 0.85 -2.66
CA LYS A 38 -11.82 1.23 -2.73
C LYS A 38 -12.68 0.20 -3.47
N GLU A 39 -12.11 -0.57 -4.39
CA GLU A 39 -12.77 -1.69 -5.09
C GLU A 39 -12.85 -2.96 -4.22
N SER A 40 -12.00 -3.09 -3.21
CA SER A 40 -12.04 -4.20 -2.27
C SER A 40 -13.35 -4.18 -1.47
N LYS A 41 -13.94 -5.35 -1.28
CA LYS A 41 -15.14 -5.55 -0.46
C LYS A 41 -14.83 -5.70 1.03
N LEU A 42 -13.57 -5.94 1.36
CA LEU A 42 -13.11 -6.24 2.72
C LEU A 42 -12.40 -5.05 3.39
N ILE A 43 -11.91 -4.08 2.61
CA ILE A 43 -11.22 -2.90 3.16
C ILE A 43 -12.22 -1.82 3.56
N SER A 44 -12.24 -1.48 4.85
CA SER A 44 -13.15 -0.47 5.43
C SER A 44 -12.71 0.97 5.13
N SER A 45 -11.41 1.23 5.10
CA SER A 45 -10.87 2.56 4.79
C SER A 45 -9.45 2.52 4.24
N VAL A 46 -9.10 3.53 3.42
CA VAL A 46 -7.77 3.71 2.86
C VAL A 46 -7.16 5.03 3.33
N TRP A 47 -5.90 4.96 3.76
CA TRP A 47 -5.13 6.07 4.27
C TRP A 47 -3.85 6.24 3.47
N VAL A 48 -3.54 7.48 3.10
CA VAL A 48 -2.23 7.82 2.52
C VAL A 48 -1.41 8.53 3.59
N SER A 49 -0.22 7.99 3.90
CA SER A 49 0.73 8.59 4.84
C SER A 49 1.76 9.38 4.05
N THR A 50 1.75 10.71 4.15
CA THR A 50 2.61 11.59 3.38
C THR A 50 2.92 12.90 4.11
N GLU A 51 4.11 13.45 3.83
CA GLU A 51 4.54 14.80 4.19
C GLU A 51 4.31 15.81 3.06
N ASP A 52 4.04 15.32 1.85
CA ASP A 52 4.00 16.10 0.62
C ASP A 52 2.59 16.63 0.32
N LEU A 53 2.47 17.94 0.10
CA LEU A 53 1.17 18.60 -0.10
C LEU A 53 0.46 18.14 -1.39
N GLU A 54 1.20 17.97 -2.48
CA GLU A 54 0.60 17.55 -3.76
C GLU A 54 0.11 16.09 -3.69
N ILE A 55 0.87 15.20 -3.04
CA ILE A 55 0.43 13.82 -2.78
C ILE A 55 -0.82 13.82 -1.90
N LYS A 56 -0.88 14.69 -0.89
CA LYS A 56 -2.05 14.85 -0.02
C LYS A 56 -3.29 15.27 -0.82
N GLU A 57 -3.19 16.27 -1.68
CA GLU A 57 -4.29 16.74 -2.52
C GLU A 57 -4.79 15.62 -3.45
N ILE A 58 -3.88 14.89 -4.07
CA ILE A 58 -4.22 13.73 -4.91
C ILE A 58 -4.91 12.65 -4.07
N ALA A 59 -4.40 12.31 -2.89
CA ALA A 59 -5.00 11.31 -2.02
C ALA A 59 -6.46 11.66 -1.69
N LEU A 60 -6.71 12.90 -1.29
CA LEU A 60 -8.05 13.41 -0.98
C LEU A 60 -8.96 13.38 -2.22
N LYS A 61 -8.46 13.84 -3.39
CA LYS A 61 -9.19 13.82 -4.66
C LYS A 61 -9.66 12.43 -5.05
N TYR A 62 -8.84 11.40 -4.78
CA TYR A 62 -9.19 10.00 -5.09
C TYR A 62 -9.90 9.28 -3.94
N GLY A 63 -10.29 10.02 -2.88
CA GLY A 63 -11.14 9.55 -1.80
C GLY A 63 -10.44 8.73 -0.72
N ALA A 64 -9.12 8.88 -0.57
CA ALA A 64 -8.38 8.39 0.56
C ALA A 64 -8.42 9.40 1.72
N ARG A 65 -8.31 8.89 2.96
CA ARG A 65 -7.97 9.70 4.13
C ARG A 65 -6.47 9.98 4.14
N VAL A 66 -6.05 11.02 4.85
CA VAL A 66 -4.63 11.40 4.92
C VAL A 66 -4.14 11.37 6.36
N HIS A 67 -3.01 10.69 6.56
CA HIS A 67 -2.17 10.85 7.72
C HIS A 67 -1.04 11.83 7.36
N ASN A 68 -0.99 12.99 8.02
CA ASN A 68 0.08 13.96 7.86
C ASN A 68 1.34 13.39 8.55
N ARG A 69 2.23 12.80 7.76
CA ARG A 69 3.44 12.15 8.26
C ARG A 69 4.48 13.19 8.67
N ASP A 70 5.16 12.93 9.78
CA ASP A 70 6.33 13.70 10.18
C ASP A 70 7.39 13.63 9.06
N PRO A 71 7.94 14.78 8.60
CA PRO A 71 9.00 14.82 7.60
C PRO A 71 10.21 13.94 7.94
N ASP A 72 10.57 13.80 9.21
CA ASP A 72 11.69 12.98 9.67
C ASP A 72 11.49 11.49 9.32
N LEU A 73 10.24 11.04 9.23
CA LEU A 73 9.90 9.68 8.77
C LEU A 73 9.94 9.50 7.25
N SER A 74 10.35 10.52 6.50
CA SER A 74 10.39 10.51 5.03
C SER A 74 11.80 10.38 4.45
N SER A 75 12.83 10.34 5.31
CA SER A 75 14.20 10.17 4.87
C SER A 75 14.47 8.77 4.29
N ASP A 76 15.53 8.64 3.47
CA ASP A 76 15.90 7.36 2.83
C ASP A 76 16.37 6.31 3.84
N HIS A 77 16.84 6.74 5.00
CA HIS A 77 17.36 5.87 6.05
C HIS A 77 16.26 5.32 6.96
N VAL A 78 15.07 5.90 6.91
CA VAL A 78 13.95 5.44 7.73
C VAL A 78 13.30 4.21 7.09
N TYR A 79 13.17 3.16 7.89
CA TYR A 79 12.48 1.96 7.47
C TYR A 79 10.99 2.27 7.20
N LYS A 80 10.49 1.87 6.05
CA LYS A 80 9.11 2.15 5.60
C LYS A 80 8.06 1.84 6.66
N MET A 81 8.25 0.78 7.46
CA MET A 81 7.31 0.41 8.50
C MET A 81 7.18 1.46 9.62
N GLU A 82 8.16 2.35 9.81
CA GLU A 82 8.00 3.45 10.77
C GLU A 82 6.89 4.42 10.35
N ALA A 83 6.79 4.70 9.05
CA ALA A 83 5.69 5.51 8.51
C ALA A 83 4.32 4.80 8.67
N VAL A 84 4.29 3.47 8.54
CA VAL A 84 3.08 2.67 8.77
C VAL A 84 2.71 2.67 10.25
N ARG A 85 3.67 2.44 11.16
CA ARG A 85 3.47 2.48 12.62
C ARG A 85 2.95 3.83 13.09
N SER A 86 3.55 4.92 12.61
CA SER A 86 3.09 6.28 12.90
C SER A 86 1.64 6.50 12.47
N ALA A 87 1.26 6.03 11.27
CA ALA A 87 -0.12 6.14 10.79
C ALA A 87 -1.09 5.28 11.62
N VAL A 88 -0.70 4.05 11.98
CA VAL A 88 -1.53 3.18 12.86
C VAL A 88 -1.71 3.83 14.24
N THR A 89 -0.64 4.31 14.87
CA THR A 89 -0.72 5.01 16.16
C THR A 89 -1.66 6.22 16.07
N PHE A 90 -1.58 7.01 15.01
CA PHE A 90 -2.49 8.14 14.78
C PHE A 90 -3.95 7.68 14.69
N ILE A 91 -4.21 6.57 13.97
CA ILE A 91 -5.55 6.03 13.79
C ILE A 91 -6.08 5.45 15.09
N ASP A 92 -5.29 4.66 15.82
CA ASP A 92 -5.66 4.04 17.10
C ASP A 92 -6.04 5.09 18.16
N ASN A 93 -5.42 6.28 18.12
CA ASN A 93 -5.70 7.37 19.08
C ASN A 93 -6.96 8.17 18.76
N LEU A 94 -7.40 8.22 17.50
CA LEU A 94 -8.48 9.10 17.05
C LEU A 94 -9.72 8.36 16.54
N TYR A 95 -9.60 7.06 16.26
CA TYR A 95 -10.65 6.24 15.69
C TYR A 95 -10.68 4.88 16.37
N GLU A 96 -11.66 4.05 16.01
CA GLU A 96 -11.68 2.65 16.42
C GLU A 96 -10.45 1.92 15.85
N PRO A 97 -9.63 1.26 16.70
CA PRO A 97 -8.47 0.51 16.25
C PRO A 97 -8.84 -0.54 15.19
N PRO A 98 -8.07 -0.67 14.11
CA PRO A 98 -8.31 -1.73 13.13
C PRO A 98 -7.94 -3.11 13.68
N ASP A 99 -8.63 -4.13 13.21
CA ASP A 99 -8.25 -5.54 13.44
C ASP A 99 -7.05 -5.93 12.56
N ILE A 100 -7.08 -5.48 11.31
CA ILE A 100 -6.11 -5.82 10.26
C ILE A 100 -5.61 -4.54 9.57
N VAL A 101 -4.30 -4.46 9.39
CA VAL A 101 -3.60 -3.39 8.70
C VAL A 101 -2.92 -3.93 7.44
N ILE A 102 -3.17 -3.29 6.31
CA ILE A 102 -2.49 -3.57 5.04
C ILE A 102 -1.53 -2.43 4.74
N SER A 103 -0.23 -2.71 4.74
CA SER A 103 0.76 -1.79 4.16
C SER A 103 0.82 -2.03 2.66
N LEU A 104 0.23 -1.14 1.86
CA LEU A 104 0.17 -1.23 0.39
C LEU A 104 1.14 -0.24 -0.24
N GLN A 105 1.86 -0.66 -1.27
CA GLN A 105 2.77 0.23 -2.00
C GLN A 105 2.02 1.16 -2.97
N ALA A 106 2.48 2.41 -3.06
CA ALA A 106 1.96 3.37 -4.04
C ALA A 106 2.42 3.07 -5.48
N ASN A 107 3.43 2.23 -5.66
CA ASN A 107 4.09 1.97 -6.95
C ASN A 107 3.76 0.61 -7.59
N SER A 108 2.68 -0.02 -7.15
CA SER A 108 2.20 -1.31 -7.67
C SER A 108 0.83 -1.13 -8.37
N PRO A 109 0.79 -0.50 -9.57
CA PRO A 109 -0.47 -0.07 -10.20
C PRO A 109 -1.31 -1.24 -10.72
N GLU A 110 -0.77 -2.43 -10.85
CA GLU A 110 -1.49 -3.62 -11.30
C GLU A 110 -2.31 -4.30 -10.20
N ILE A 111 -2.15 -3.90 -8.93
CA ILE A 111 -2.97 -4.38 -7.82
C ILE A 111 -4.45 -4.01 -8.05
N THR A 112 -5.34 -4.96 -7.78
CA THR A 112 -6.79 -4.80 -7.89
C THR A 112 -7.47 -5.08 -6.56
N GLY A 113 -8.71 -4.62 -6.39
CA GLY A 113 -9.53 -4.94 -5.22
C GLY A 113 -9.72 -6.45 -5.04
N LYS A 114 -9.88 -7.18 -6.16
CA LYS A 114 -10.00 -8.64 -6.13
C LYS A 114 -8.75 -9.32 -5.54
N ILE A 115 -7.55 -8.93 -5.97
CA ILE A 115 -6.29 -9.45 -5.43
C ILE A 115 -6.20 -9.19 -3.92
N LEU A 116 -6.59 -7.99 -3.49
CA LEU A 116 -6.57 -7.64 -2.06
C LEU A 116 -7.59 -8.47 -1.27
N ASP A 117 -8.80 -8.66 -1.79
CA ASP A 117 -9.83 -9.49 -1.14
C ASP A 117 -9.37 -10.96 -0.99
N GLU A 118 -8.78 -11.54 -2.03
CA GLU A 118 -8.24 -12.91 -2.01
C GLU A 118 -7.08 -13.04 -0.99
N ALA A 119 -6.20 -12.06 -0.93
CA ALA A 119 -5.09 -12.05 0.03
C ALA A 119 -5.59 -11.88 1.48
N ILE A 120 -6.58 -11.01 1.72
CA ILE A 120 -7.20 -10.82 3.04
C ILE A 120 -7.91 -12.10 3.47
N ALA A 121 -8.68 -12.73 2.58
CA ALA A 121 -9.34 -14.01 2.87
C ALA A 121 -8.32 -15.08 3.24
N THR A 122 -7.24 -15.24 2.46
CA THR A 122 -6.15 -16.18 2.75
C THR A 122 -5.51 -15.90 4.12
N PHE A 123 -5.29 -14.63 4.47
CA PHE A 123 -4.75 -14.22 5.77
C PHE A 123 -5.65 -14.65 6.93
N ILE A 124 -6.96 -14.43 6.80
CA ILE A 124 -7.96 -14.72 7.84
C ILE A 124 -8.16 -16.24 7.98
N GLU A 125 -8.40 -16.95 6.89
CA GLU A 125 -8.69 -18.39 6.87
C GLU A 125 -7.55 -19.23 7.47
N ASN A 126 -6.31 -18.77 7.32
CA ASN A 126 -5.13 -19.44 7.84
C ASN A 126 -4.64 -18.89 9.19
N ASP A 127 -5.41 -18.01 9.85
CA ASP A 127 -5.05 -17.37 11.14
C ASP A 127 -3.60 -16.83 11.14
N ARG A 128 -3.23 -16.09 10.09
CA ARG A 128 -1.87 -15.52 10.00
C ARG A 128 -1.74 -14.28 10.88
N ASN A 129 -0.51 -14.04 11.38
CA ASN A 129 -0.15 -12.76 12.01
C ASN A 129 0.37 -11.78 10.95
N GLU A 130 0.93 -12.34 9.87
CA GLU A 130 1.49 -11.62 8.74
C GLU A 130 1.34 -12.41 7.45
N LEU A 131 1.05 -11.70 6.34
CA LEU A 131 1.05 -12.22 4.97
C LEU A 131 1.76 -11.23 4.06
N MET A 132 2.77 -11.68 3.31
CA MET A 132 3.54 -10.84 2.38
C MET A 132 3.25 -11.23 0.94
N SER A 133 3.17 -10.25 0.04
CA SER A 133 3.12 -10.52 -1.41
C SER A 133 4.48 -10.97 -1.93
N VAL A 134 4.46 -11.97 -2.81
CA VAL A 134 5.65 -12.51 -3.49
C VAL A 134 5.36 -12.70 -4.98
N GLY A 135 6.40 -12.67 -5.81
CA GLY A 135 6.31 -13.03 -7.22
C GLY A 135 6.18 -14.54 -7.44
N LEU A 136 6.13 -14.95 -8.71
CA LEU A 136 6.09 -16.37 -9.11
C LEU A 136 7.36 -17.14 -8.71
N ASP A 137 8.46 -16.44 -8.53
CA ASP A 137 9.73 -16.96 -8.01
C ASP A 137 9.80 -17.05 -6.49
N LEU A 138 8.69 -16.72 -5.79
CA LEU A 138 8.55 -16.63 -4.34
C LEU A 138 9.44 -15.55 -3.69
N MET A 139 10.06 -14.68 -4.47
CA MET A 139 10.75 -13.51 -3.95
C MET A 139 9.75 -12.40 -3.58
N GLN A 140 10.03 -11.71 -2.49
CA GLN A 140 9.17 -10.63 -2.03
C GLN A 140 9.14 -9.49 -3.07
N ASN A 141 7.97 -9.23 -3.65
CA ASN A 141 7.75 -8.09 -4.56
C ASN A 141 7.30 -6.82 -3.85
N ALA A 142 7.13 -6.90 -2.53
CA ALA A 142 6.79 -5.79 -1.64
C ALA A 142 5.50 -5.01 -1.97
N ALA A 143 4.63 -5.50 -2.85
CA ALA A 143 3.41 -4.80 -3.22
C ALA A 143 2.49 -4.53 -2.03
N PHE A 144 2.31 -5.53 -1.18
CA PHE A 144 1.60 -5.36 0.08
C PHE A 144 2.11 -6.29 1.19
N ARG A 145 1.76 -5.92 2.42
CA ARG A 145 1.95 -6.70 3.64
C ARG A 145 0.70 -6.57 4.49
N ILE A 146 0.05 -7.68 4.80
CA ILE A 146 -1.16 -7.74 5.64
C ILE A 146 -0.73 -8.20 7.04
N MET A 147 -1.20 -7.53 8.08
CA MET A 147 -0.80 -7.79 9.46
C MET A 147 -1.99 -7.64 10.40
N LYS A 148 -2.04 -8.41 11.47
CA LYS A 148 -2.87 -8.07 12.63
C LYS A 148 -2.39 -6.74 13.21
N ASN A 149 -3.29 -5.91 13.75
CA ASN A 149 -2.93 -4.57 14.24
C ASN A 149 -1.76 -4.61 15.23
N TRP A 150 -1.82 -5.45 16.25
CA TRP A 150 -0.74 -5.58 17.22
C TRP A 150 0.59 -6.01 16.59
N TYR A 151 0.57 -6.79 15.49
CA TYR A 151 1.77 -7.27 14.80
C TYR A 151 2.51 -6.17 14.03
N VAL A 152 1.86 -5.05 13.71
CA VAL A 152 2.51 -3.89 13.08
C VAL A 152 3.68 -3.37 13.91
N PHE A 153 3.58 -3.48 15.24
CA PHE A 153 4.60 -3.01 16.20
C PHE A 153 5.62 -4.08 16.58
N GLN A 154 5.44 -5.31 16.10
CA GLN A 154 6.32 -6.42 16.41
C GLN A 154 7.68 -6.26 15.73
N LYS A 155 8.74 -6.66 16.43
CA LYS A 155 10.12 -6.66 15.92
C LYS A 155 10.59 -8.06 15.53
N ASP A 156 10.02 -9.09 16.13
CA ASP A 156 10.41 -10.48 15.93
C ASP A 156 9.56 -11.15 14.86
N LEU A 157 10.13 -12.16 14.20
CA LEU A 157 9.41 -12.96 13.21
C LEU A 157 8.38 -13.86 13.91
N SER A 158 7.23 -14.03 13.27
CA SER A 158 6.19 -14.96 13.72
C SER A 158 6.28 -16.29 12.96
N THR A 159 6.01 -17.39 13.64
CA THR A 159 5.80 -18.70 13.00
C THR A 159 4.47 -18.75 12.20
N LYS A 160 3.58 -17.76 12.43
CA LYS A 160 2.32 -17.60 11.69
C LYS A 160 2.45 -16.58 10.53
N SER A 161 3.62 -16.47 9.92
CA SER A 161 3.84 -15.70 8.70
C SER A 161 3.50 -16.56 7.48
N GLY A 162 3.00 -15.90 6.42
CA GLY A 162 2.66 -16.54 5.15
C GLY A 162 3.02 -15.68 3.96
N VAL A 163 2.88 -16.26 2.77
CA VAL A 163 3.07 -15.55 1.50
C VAL A 163 1.83 -15.67 0.63
N PHE A 164 1.60 -14.67 -0.20
CA PHE A 164 0.58 -14.65 -1.23
C PHE A 164 1.23 -14.38 -2.58
N VAL A 165 1.08 -15.33 -3.51
CA VAL A 165 1.69 -15.20 -4.84
C VAL A 165 0.88 -14.21 -5.67
N CYS A 166 1.55 -13.16 -6.13
CA CYS A 166 0.95 -12.07 -6.88
C CYS A 166 1.91 -11.61 -7.98
N ASP A 167 1.60 -11.93 -9.24
CA ASP A 167 2.42 -11.55 -10.39
C ASP A 167 2.11 -10.10 -10.81
N ILE A 168 2.81 -9.18 -10.20
CA ILE A 168 2.73 -7.75 -10.48
C ILE A 168 4.12 -7.15 -10.66
N HIS A 169 4.18 -6.02 -11.37
CA HIS A 169 5.43 -5.30 -11.59
C HIS A 169 5.43 -3.96 -10.84
N ASP A 170 6.45 -3.74 -10.00
CA ASP A 170 6.62 -2.51 -9.25
C ASP A 170 7.32 -1.43 -10.08
N VAL A 171 6.81 -0.21 -10.03
CA VAL A 171 7.40 0.95 -10.70
C VAL A 171 8.58 1.49 -9.88
N HIS A 172 9.77 1.47 -10.45
CA HIS A 172 10.97 2.12 -9.92
C HIS A 172 11.53 3.17 -10.87
N THR A 173 11.36 2.98 -12.17
CA THR A 173 11.93 3.80 -13.25
C THR A 173 10.87 4.09 -14.33
N ILE A 174 11.19 4.96 -15.28
CA ILE A 174 10.34 5.21 -16.45
C ILE A 174 10.19 3.96 -17.34
N ASN A 175 11.18 3.06 -17.36
CA ASN A 175 11.11 1.84 -18.14
C ASN A 175 10.08 0.85 -17.59
N ASP A 176 9.88 0.82 -16.27
CA ASP A 176 8.84 0.02 -15.63
C ASP A 176 7.44 0.50 -16.04
N ILE A 177 7.23 1.81 -16.11
CA ILE A 177 5.97 2.39 -16.60
C ILE A 177 5.71 1.94 -18.04
N ARG A 178 6.69 2.11 -18.93
CA ARG A 178 6.57 1.68 -20.32
C ARG A 178 6.32 0.18 -20.48
N PHE A 179 6.93 -0.62 -19.62
CA PHE A 179 6.73 -2.07 -19.58
C PHE A 179 5.29 -2.41 -19.18
N ILE A 180 4.81 -1.83 -18.08
CA ILE A 180 3.44 -2.04 -17.57
C ILE A 180 2.39 -1.59 -18.58
N GLU A 181 2.56 -0.41 -19.20
CA GLU A 181 1.63 0.10 -20.22
C GLU A 181 1.52 -0.76 -21.46
N LYS A 182 2.60 -1.50 -21.81
CA LYS A 182 2.60 -2.50 -22.90
C LYS A 182 1.97 -3.83 -22.46
N ARG A 183 2.21 -4.26 -21.22
CA ARG A 183 1.75 -5.53 -20.66
C ARG A 183 0.25 -5.51 -20.36
N SER A 184 -0.25 -4.41 -19.81
CA SER A 184 -1.61 -4.30 -19.33
C SER A 184 -2.18 -2.89 -19.58
N ARG A 185 -3.50 -2.80 -19.65
CA ARG A 185 -4.22 -1.53 -19.72
C ARG A 185 -5.34 -1.53 -18.72
N ARG A 186 -5.33 -0.57 -17.80
CA ARG A 186 -6.41 -0.35 -16.84
C ARG A 186 -7.17 0.92 -17.21
N VAL A 187 -8.48 0.88 -17.02
CA VAL A 187 -9.36 2.04 -17.17
C VAL A 187 -9.82 2.45 -15.78
N PHE A 188 -9.74 3.73 -15.49
CA PHE A 188 -10.30 4.30 -14.28
C PHE A 188 -11.80 4.49 -14.51
N VAL A 189 -12.61 3.66 -13.86
CA VAL A 189 -14.06 3.88 -13.80
C VAL A 189 -14.30 4.68 -12.52
N PRO A 190 -14.96 5.85 -12.62
CA PRO A 190 -15.22 6.73 -11.47
C PRO A 190 -16.04 6.07 -10.37
#